data_70e0eb7cb281cc5f84ba3a392a689825
#
_entry.id   70e0eb7cb281cc5f84ba3a392a689825
#
_cell.length_a   1.000
_cell.length_b   1.000
_cell.length_c   1.000
_cell.angle_alpha   90.00
_cell.angle_beta   90.00
_cell.angle_gamma   90.00
#
_symmetry.space_group_name_H-M   'P 1'
#
loop_
_entity.id
_entity.type
_entity.pdbx_description
1 polymer ?
#
loop_
_entity_poly.entity_id
_entity_poly.type
_entity_poly.pdbx_seq_one_letter_code
_entity_poly.pdbx_strand_id
1 'polypeptide(L)'
;MILEDNFRQDFYNKIKTGDKSVVLIVSVDADSLCTTKILTHLLKCDDVPYSIRTVEGWGSVEKIFAESQEQRCNYVFINCGATRSLSRLELPPASTAFVLDSHRPFHIENVYANEQVHLLVNNSEMAELQLPDVEEVIQEDSDDEDDNDDEGAPYEQHVENVRRRAMKREEMQVWERQRQRILWKYYESTWFSSPSCVTLLELAAEMNRVSAEMMWFTAVGLNSAIIDKLISIERYTQICVDRMRPFVHRFMPRNIINQGKIDDLLHITFGRELPLAIYSHWDLYSSMTVNEYFSIKTKNWTQRGDENIRQLLTQLGITLHETKQKFESLPTDKRNLVVGILEKEMESSFGTFFATLGYCGKLSACDIARAVTLKLEMPRSESMMNRYQAGEVILKSSVTGERQERLHLSHTLTSTCQRALQVSWKTVSAAINQSEIIPNGPYYLFSCTRAIDEDMIDSRHFLYNTASFMLSAFASMKKGRTKKPLIAMFPLNGDSAGWLVVTGVMPIATIYEDNLLKTCIGRAFERVKKTNSSIRIINDSFNSDIIRLKSEDRTRFIDLLQHAFEGD
;
A
#
# COMPACT_ATOMS: atom_id res chain seq x y z
N MET A 1 9.88 19.22 -7.90
CA MET A 1 9.84 19.13 -9.41
C MET A 1 9.51 17.70 -9.82
N ILE A 2 8.62 17.52 -10.81
CA ILE A 2 8.30 16.19 -11.35
C ILE A 2 9.31 15.83 -12.45
N LEU A 3 9.80 14.58 -12.41
CA LEU A 3 10.62 13.97 -13.45
C LEU A 3 9.75 13.00 -14.24
N GLU A 4 9.63 13.26 -15.55
CA GLU A 4 8.84 12.47 -16.48
C GLU A 4 9.75 11.67 -17.40
N ASP A 5 9.53 10.36 -17.55
CA ASP A 5 10.10 9.42 -18.54
C ASP A 5 11.62 9.25 -18.65
N ASN A 6 12.45 10.20 -18.34
CA ASN A 6 13.91 10.07 -18.50
C ASN A 6 14.61 9.62 -17.21
N PHE A 7 14.03 8.62 -16.51
CA PHE A 7 14.57 8.18 -15.22
C PHE A 7 16.03 7.74 -15.27
N ARG A 8 16.49 7.23 -16.39
CA ARG A 8 17.91 6.88 -16.56
C ARG A 8 18.81 8.10 -16.49
N GLN A 9 18.46 9.23 -17.14
CA GLN A 9 19.28 10.43 -17.18
C GLN A 9 19.07 11.32 -15.96
N ASP A 10 17.82 11.57 -15.62
CA ASP A 10 17.45 12.57 -14.63
C ASP A 10 17.47 12.05 -13.18
N PHE A 11 17.40 10.73 -13.00
CA PHE A 11 17.52 10.09 -11.70
C PHE A 11 18.77 9.23 -11.60
N TYR A 12 18.86 8.10 -12.36
CA TYR A 12 19.89 7.10 -12.14
C TYR A 12 21.30 7.61 -12.41
N ASN A 13 21.53 8.31 -13.52
CA ASN A 13 22.85 8.88 -13.82
C ASN A 13 23.26 9.94 -12.80
N LYS A 14 22.33 10.74 -12.26
CA LYS A 14 22.64 11.74 -11.23
C LYS A 14 23.11 11.10 -9.92
N ILE A 15 22.51 9.96 -9.52
CA ILE A 15 22.97 9.24 -8.32
C ILE A 15 24.26 8.46 -8.57
N LYS A 16 24.52 8.02 -9.80
CA LYS A 16 25.72 7.26 -10.18
C LYS A 16 26.97 8.15 -10.32
N THR A 17 26.85 9.30 -10.97
CA THR A 17 27.99 10.16 -11.33
C THR A 17 28.35 11.18 -10.25
N GLY A 18 27.57 11.32 -9.22
CA GLY A 18 27.81 12.28 -8.14
C GLY A 18 28.84 11.79 -7.12
N ASP A 19 29.67 12.69 -6.60
CA ASP A 19 30.55 12.43 -5.43
C ASP A 19 29.75 12.32 -4.10
N LYS A 20 28.45 12.13 -4.18
CA LYS A 20 27.54 12.07 -3.03
C LYS A 20 27.23 10.63 -2.66
N SER A 21 27.19 10.35 -1.37
CA SER A 21 26.70 9.06 -0.88
C SER A 21 25.20 8.89 -1.18
N VAL A 22 24.76 7.65 -1.43
CA VAL A 22 23.35 7.34 -1.69
C VAL A 22 22.72 6.76 -0.43
N VAL A 23 21.66 7.41 0.07
CA VAL A 23 20.91 6.98 1.25
C VAL A 23 19.49 6.61 0.82
N LEU A 24 19.14 5.33 0.93
CA LEU A 24 17.81 4.81 0.62
C LEU A 24 16.95 4.87 1.88
N ILE A 25 15.90 5.69 1.87
CA ILE A 25 14.89 5.77 2.94
C ILE A 25 13.70 4.93 2.48
N VAL A 26 13.50 3.80 3.14
CA VAL A 26 12.64 2.72 2.65
C VAL A 26 11.50 2.47 3.62
N SER A 27 10.26 2.59 3.16
CA SER A 27 9.08 2.17 3.90
C SER A 27 9.09 0.66 4.15
N VAL A 28 8.53 0.22 5.29
CA VAL A 28 8.46 -1.22 5.63
C VAL A 28 7.18 -1.83 5.05
N ASP A 29 7.13 -1.93 3.72
CA ASP A 29 6.08 -2.60 2.94
C ASP A 29 6.69 -3.49 1.84
N ALA A 30 5.88 -4.38 1.25
CA ALA A 30 6.38 -5.37 0.30
C ALA A 30 6.83 -4.76 -1.04
N ASP A 31 6.13 -3.72 -1.54
CA ASP A 31 6.52 -3.03 -2.76
C ASP A 31 7.85 -2.29 -2.57
N SER A 32 8.04 -1.61 -1.44
CA SER A 32 9.30 -0.94 -1.08
C SER A 32 10.47 -1.90 -0.99
N LEU A 33 10.26 -3.08 -0.39
CA LEU A 33 11.28 -4.12 -0.33
C LEU A 33 11.68 -4.59 -1.73
N CYS A 34 10.70 -4.89 -2.58
CA CYS A 34 10.92 -5.33 -3.96
C CYS A 34 11.63 -4.24 -4.78
N THR A 35 11.18 -3.00 -4.67
CA THR A 35 11.77 -1.81 -5.28
C THR A 35 13.23 -1.63 -4.86
N THR A 36 13.50 -1.73 -3.55
CA THR A 36 14.86 -1.62 -3.02
C THR A 36 15.76 -2.73 -3.55
N LYS A 37 15.25 -3.94 -3.70
CA LYS A 37 16.03 -5.06 -4.28
C LYS A 37 16.44 -4.80 -5.73
N ILE A 38 15.53 -4.27 -6.54
CA ILE A 38 15.83 -3.92 -7.93
C ILE A 38 16.86 -2.78 -7.97
N LEU A 39 16.64 -1.69 -7.21
CA LEU A 39 17.55 -0.55 -7.21
C LEU A 39 18.94 -0.93 -6.71
N THR A 40 19.03 -1.65 -5.60
CA THR A 40 20.33 -2.07 -5.04
C THR A 40 21.09 -3.04 -5.95
N HIS A 41 20.39 -3.85 -6.74
CA HIS A 41 21.03 -4.66 -7.78
C HIS A 41 21.65 -3.77 -8.86
N LEU A 42 20.93 -2.75 -9.35
CA LEU A 42 21.48 -1.81 -10.35
C LEU A 42 22.67 -1.03 -9.79
N LEU A 43 22.58 -0.52 -8.55
CA LEU A 43 23.67 0.21 -7.89
C LEU A 43 24.93 -0.66 -7.71
N LYS A 44 24.75 -1.93 -7.33
CA LYS A 44 25.86 -2.90 -7.21
C LYS A 44 26.54 -3.18 -8.55
N CYS A 45 25.77 -3.28 -9.65
CA CYS A 45 26.33 -3.48 -10.97
C CYS A 45 27.23 -2.30 -11.44
N ASP A 46 27.01 -1.12 -10.86
CA ASP A 46 27.77 0.09 -11.18
C ASP A 46 28.72 0.51 -10.05
N ASP A 47 28.94 -0.36 -9.05
CA ASP A 47 29.81 -0.13 -7.87
C ASP A 47 29.48 1.17 -7.09
N VAL A 48 28.19 1.58 -7.09
CA VAL A 48 27.74 2.76 -6.35
C VAL A 48 27.50 2.39 -4.88
N PRO A 49 28.19 3.01 -3.91
CA PRO A 49 27.97 2.76 -2.50
C PRO A 49 26.63 3.33 -2.04
N TYR A 50 25.91 2.58 -1.22
CA TYR A 50 24.62 3.00 -0.67
C TYR A 50 24.44 2.52 0.77
N SER A 51 23.56 3.21 1.50
CA SER A 51 23.06 2.79 2.81
C SER A 51 21.54 2.70 2.80
N ILE A 52 20.96 1.78 3.61
CA ILE A 52 19.51 1.60 3.74
C ILE A 52 19.08 2.02 5.13
N ARG A 53 18.04 2.87 5.20
CA ARG A 53 17.36 3.30 6.42
C ARG A 53 15.88 2.93 6.31
N THR A 54 15.41 2.02 7.15
CA THR A 54 14.01 1.60 7.17
C THR A 54 13.15 2.54 8.01
N VAL A 55 11.95 2.86 7.53
CA VAL A 55 11.00 3.77 8.19
C VAL A 55 9.57 3.18 8.18
N GLU A 56 8.82 3.38 9.25
CA GLU A 56 7.42 2.95 9.38
C GLU A 56 6.42 4.10 9.30
N GLY A 57 6.91 5.32 9.45
CA GLY A 57 6.09 6.51 9.47
C GLY A 57 6.95 7.77 9.54
N TRP A 58 6.27 8.91 9.54
CA TRP A 58 6.89 10.23 9.46
C TRP A 58 7.82 10.53 10.64
N GLY A 59 7.46 10.13 11.86
CA GLY A 59 8.34 10.31 13.03
C GLY A 59 9.66 9.54 12.93
N SER A 60 9.68 8.41 12.22
CA SER A 60 10.93 7.70 11.92
C SER A 60 11.78 8.45 10.89
N VAL A 61 11.15 9.06 9.89
CA VAL A 61 11.83 9.90 8.90
C VAL A 61 12.44 11.13 9.59
N GLU A 62 11.65 11.87 10.37
CA GLU A 62 12.10 13.05 11.10
C GLU A 62 13.30 12.75 12.02
N LYS A 63 13.29 11.60 12.71
CA LYS A 63 14.42 11.17 13.54
C LYS A 63 15.69 10.93 12.74
N ILE A 64 15.60 10.29 11.56
CA ILE A 64 16.77 10.05 10.70
C ILE A 64 17.42 11.37 10.31
N PHE A 65 16.63 12.39 9.94
CA PHE A 65 17.16 13.69 9.54
C PHE A 65 17.68 14.50 10.73
N ALA A 66 17.05 14.40 11.90
CA ALA A 66 17.54 15.04 13.12
C ALA A 66 18.88 14.47 13.60
N GLU A 67 19.13 13.18 13.36
CA GLU A 67 20.35 12.48 13.74
C GLU A 67 21.44 12.54 12.64
N SER A 68 21.08 12.85 11.40
CA SER A 68 21.99 12.83 10.25
C SER A 68 22.89 14.06 10.26
N GLN A 69 24.20 13.84 10.31
CA GLN A 69 25.23 14.87 10.12
C GLN A 69 25.81 14.87 8.70
N GLU A 70 25.24 14.08 7.79
CA GLU A 70 25.74 13.93 6.42
C GLU A 70 25.45 15.19 5.61
N GLN A 71 26.50 15.87 5.16
CA GLN A 71 26.38 17.17 4.49
C GLN A 71 26.13 17.11 2.99
N ARG A 72 26.35 15.94 2.34
CA ARG A 72 26.21 15.78 0.88
C ARG A 72 25.72 14.39 0.53
N CYS A 73 24.40 14.23 0.41
CA CYS A 73 23.80 12.94 0.07
C CYS A 73 22.78 13.06 -1.05
N ASN A 74 22.63 11.98 -1.80
CA ASN A 74 21.46 11.75 -2.62
C ASN A 74 20.51 10.85 -1.82
N TYR A 75 19.39 11.41 -1.36
CA TYR A 75 18.36 10.66 -0.67
C TYR A 75 17.39 10.07 -1.68
N VAL A 76 17.08 8.78 -1.56
CA VAL A 76 16.05 8.14 -2.37
C VAL A 76 14.97 7.62 -1.44
N PHE A 77 13.81 8.26 -1.49
CA PHE A 77 12.63 7.88 -0.72
C PHE A 77 11.83 6.84 -1.50
N ILE A 78 11.57 5.68 -0.90
CA ILE A 78 10.86 4.57 -1.52
C ILE A 78 9.57 4.32 -0.75
N ASN A 79 8.40 4.56 -1.39
CA ASN A 79 7.04 4.53 -0.84
C ASN A 79 6.89 5.36 0.46
N CYS A 80 7.61 6.47 0.53
CA CYS A 80 7.52 7.46 1.59
C CYS A 80 7.99 8.82 1.04
N GLY A 81 7.44 9.91 1.57
CA GLY A 81 7.86 11.26 1.20
C GLY A 81 6.94 12.00 0.22
N ALA A 82 5.99 11.34 -0.43
CA ALA A 82 5.11 11.99 -1.40
C ALA A 82 4.02 12.88 -0.78
N THR A 83 3.43 12.44 0.34
CA THR A 83 2.17 12.98 0.87
C THR A 83 2.33 14.12 1.88
N ARG A 84 3.54 14.38 2.36
CA ARG A 84 3.86 15.51 3.24
C ARG A 84 5.01 16.32 2.68
N SER A 85 5.10 17.59 3.08
CA SER A 85 6.20 18.47 2.69
C SER A 85 7.53 17.98 3.22
N LEU A 86 8.48 17.74 2.32
CA LEU A 86 9.87 17.41 2.66
C LEU A 86 10.69 18.65 3.03
N SER A 87 10.20 19.86 2.76
CA SER A 87 10.85 21.12 3.19
C SER A 87 11.01 21.19 4.71
N ARG A 88 10.13 20.50 5.46
CA ARG A 88 10.18 20.44 6.92
C ARG A 88 11.34 19.59 7.47
N LEU A 89 11.97 18.77 6.62
CA LEU A 89 13.09 17.93 7.02
C LEU A 89 14.43 18.65 6.99
N GLU A 90 14.43 19.93 6.55
CA GLU A 90 15.64 20.77 6.46
C GLU A 90 16.80 20.05 5.77
N LEU A 91 16.55 19.57 4.54
CA LEU A 91 17.56 18.86 3.76
C LEU A 91 18.83 19.69 3.64
N PRO A 92 20.04 19.09 3.81
CA PRO A 92 21.29 19.82 3.64
C PRO A 92 21.35 20.51 2.27
N PRO A 93 21.84 21.76 2.15
CA PRO A 93 21.75 22.55 0.92
C PRO A 93 22.36 21.90 -0.33
N ALA A 94 23.37 21.02 -0.14
CA ALA A 94 24.02 20.31 -1.23
C ALA A 94 23.40 18.93 -1.54
N SER A 95 22.33 18.55 -0.85
CA SER A 95 21.67 17.25 -1.00
C SER A 95 20.51 17.33 -1.99
N THR A 96 20.18 16.18 -2.59
CA THR A 96 19.04 16.04 -3.51
C THR A 96 18.18 14.87 -3.04
N ALA A 97 16.86 15.05 -3.03
CA ALA A 97 15.90 14.03 -2.67
C ALA A 97 15.14 13.55 -3.91
N PHE A 98 15.21 12.27 -4.18
CA PHE A 98 14.42 11.60 -5.22
C PHE A 98 13.31 10.81 -4.53
N VAL A 99 12.06 11.00 -4.94
CA VAL A 99 10.90 10.36 -4.34
C VAL A 99 10.26 9.42 -5.36
N LEU A 100 10.28 8.14 -5.05
CA LEU A 100 9.60 7.08 -5.79
C LEU A 100 8.52 6.51 -4.87
N ASP A 101 7.29 6.93 -5.05
CA ASP A 101 6.20 6.68 -4.11
C ASP A 101 4.89 6.45 -4.86
N SER A 102 4.14 5.44 -4.47
CA SER A 102 2.83 5.10 -5.04
C SER A 102 1.67 5.85 -4.38
N HIS A 103 1.87 6.48 -3.22
CA HIS A 103 0.84 7.25 -2.53
C HIS A 103 0.46 8.54 -3.27
N ARG A 104 -0.84 8.84 -3.34
CA ARG A 104 -1.41 10.04 -3.96
C ARG A 104 -2.46 10.67 -3.03
N PRO A 105 -2.67 11.99 -3.11
CA PRO A 105 -1.99 12.99 -3.95
C PRO A 105 -0.60 13.36 -3.41
N PHE A 106 0.21 13.99 -4.26
CA PHE A 106 1.49 14.58 -3.85
C PHE A 106 1.27 15.85 -3.02
N HIS A 107 2.19 16.11 -2.10
CA HIS A 107 2.19 17.41 -1.43
C HIS A 107 2.63 18.51 -2.40
N ILE A 108 1.85 19.59 -2.49
CA ILE A 108 2.05 20.67 -3.48
C ILE A 108 3.43 21.32 -3.36
N GLU A 109 3.96 21.50 -2.15
CA GLU A 109 5.31 22.03 -1.95
C GLU A 109 6.40 21.14 -2.54
N ASN A 110 6.24 19.81 -2.52
CA ASN A 110 7.18 18.88 -3.14
C ASN A 110 7.15 18.98 -4.67
N VAL A 111 6.00 19.38 -5.24
CA VAL A 111 5.83 19.52 -6.69
C VAL A 111 6.45 20.82 -7.18
N TYR A 112 6.19 21.93 -6.51
CA TYR A 112 6.42 23.27 -7.04
C TYR A 112 7.43 24.12 -6.26
N ALA A 113 7.48 23.99 -4.93
CA ALA A 113 8.20 24.93 -4.07
C ALA A 113 9.58 24.42 -3.60
N ASN A 114 9.99 23.20 -3.95
CA ASN A 114 11.24 22.63 -3.47
C ASN A 114 12.10 22.11 -4.63
N GLU A 115 13.15 22.87 -4.98
CA GLU A 115 14.09 22.51 -6.05
C GLU A 115 14.95 21.28 -5.73
N GLN A 116 15.14 20.97 -4.45
CA GLN A 116 15.94 19.81 -4.03
C GLN A 116 15.16 18.49 -4.15
N VAL A 117 13.81 18.55 -4.29
CA VAL A 117 12.93 17.39 -4.33
C VAL A 117 12.50 17.07 -5.75
N HIS A 118 12.78 15.84 -6.17
CA HIS A 118 12.40 15.31 -7.47
C HIS A 118 11.44 14.13 -7.30
N LEU A 119 10.23 14.26 -7.84
CA LEU A 119 9.20 13.21 -7.83
C LEU A 119 9.27 12.42 -9.12
N LEU A 120 9.44 11.10 -9.04
CA LEU A 120 9.48 10.21 -10.20
C LEU A 120 8.05 9.79 -10.54
N VAL A 121 7.58 10.16 -11.73
CA VAL A 121 6.22 9.87 -12.20
C VAL A 121 6.26 9.44 -13.65
N ASN A 122 5.56 8.36 -13.99
CA ASN A 122 5.43 7.92 -15.38
C ASN A 122 4.45 8.82 -16.14
N ASN A 123 4.71 9.13 -17.40
CA ASN A 123 3.82 9.93 -18.27
C ASN A 123 2.39 9.39 -18.32
N SER A 124 2.23 8.08 -18.30
CA SER A 124 0.90 7.45 -18.27
C SER A 124 0.06 7.81 -17.04
N GLU A 125 0.70 8.26 -15.95
CA GLU A 125 0.05 8.62 -14.68
C GLU A 125 -0.13 10.13 -14.49
N MET A 126 0.49 10.96 -15.35
CA MET A 126 0.42 12.43 -15.22
C MET A 126 -1.02 12.95 -15.30
N ALA A 127 -1.83 12.43 -16.21
CA ALA A 127 -3.23 12.82 -16.35
C ALA A 127 -4.09 12.50 -15.11
N GLU A 128 -3.71 11.46 -14.34
CA GLU A 128 -4.42 11.03 -13.13
C GLU A 128 -4.15 11.96 -11.93
N LEU A 129 -3.02 12.69 -11.93
CA LEU A 129 -2.60 13.53 -10.80
C LEU A 129 -3.52 14.73 -10.58
N GLN A 130 -4.17 15.25 -11.65
CA GLN A 130 -5.05 16.42 -11.57
C GLN A 130 -4.43 17.58 -10.75
N LEU A 131 -3.16 17.88 -11.04
CA LEU A 131 -2.42 18.93 -10.33
C LEU A 131 -3.09 20.29 -10.56
N PRO A 132 -3.26 21.12 -9.51
CA PRO A 132 -3.69 22.48 -9.67
C PRO A 132 -2.59 23.34 -10.31
N ASP A 133 -2.98 24.42 -10.97
CA ASP A 133 -2.03 25.35 -11.58
C ASP A 133 -1.14 26.02 -10.54
N VAL A 134 0.13 26.25 -10.90
CA VAL A 134 1.15 26.84 -9.99
C VAL A 134 0.69 28.18 -9.44
N GLU A 135 0.18 29.05 -10.31
CA GLU A 135 -0.27 30.42 -9.95
C GLU A 135 -1.43 30.44 -8.94
N GLU A 136 -2.25 29.34 -8.94
CA GLU A 136 -3.39 29.22 -8.03
C GLU A 136 -2.99 28.75 -6.62
N VAL A 137 -1.83 28.11 -6.47
CA VAL A 137 -1.44 27.43 -5.20
C VAL A 137 -0.14 27.92 -4.61
N ILE A 138 0.74 28.54 -5.40
CA ILE A 138 1.98 29.14 -4.94
C ILE A 138 1.96 30.60 -5.35
N GLN A 139 2.21 31.45 -4.40
CA GLN A 139 2.44 32.86 -4.66
C GLN A 139 3.94 33.07 -4.79
N GLU A 140 4.37 33.72 -5.86
CA GLU A 140 5.72 34.24 -5.92
C GLU A 140 5.88 35.29 -4.79
N ASP A 141 6.92 35.11 -3.97
CA ASP A 141 7.28 36.12 -2.97
C ASP A 141 7.58 37.41 -3.72
N SER A 142 6.59 38.27 -3.81
CA SER A 142 6.85 39.65 -4.20
C SER A 142 7.59 40.27 -3.01
N ASP A 143 8.92 40.40 -3.18
CA ASP A 143 9.79 41.05 -2.21
C ASP A 143 9.08 42.29 -1.63
N ASP A 144 8.70 42.19 -0.36
CA ASP A 144 8.19 43.33 0.40
C ASP A 144 9.37 44.27 0.76
N GLU A 145 10.11 44.75 -0.27
CA GLU A 145 11.12 45.83 -0.10
C GLU A 145 10.50 47.18 0.26
N ASP A 146 9.18 47.28 0.46
CA ASP A 146 8.46 48.52 0.76
C ASP A 146 8.28 48.76 2.27
N ASP A 147 9.07 48.16 3.14
CA ASP A 147 9.08 48.47 4.59
C ASP A 147 9.97 49.69 4.96
N ASN A 148 10.43 50.45 3.99
CA ASN A 148 10.98 51.75 4.29
C ASN A 148 9.81 52.67 4.67
N ASP A 149 9.48 52.75 5.95
CA ASP A 149 8.76 53.88 6.54
C ASP A 149 9.63 55.14 6.34
N ASP A 150 9.44 55.82 5.22
CA ASP A 150 9.96 57.16 5.00
C ASP A 150 9.28 58.08 5.99
N GLU A 151 9.90 58.25 7.18
CA GLU A 151 9.43 59.16 8.23
C GLU A 151 9.31 60.62 7.76
N GLY A 152 9.53 60.92 6.47
CA GLY A 152 9.46 62.25 5.87
C GLY A 152 8.47 62.41 4.72
N ALA A 153 7.68 61.41 4.35
CA ALA A 153 6.77 61.49 3.21
C ALA A 153 5.57 62.41 3.47
N PRO A 154 5.09 63.17 2.44
CA PRO A 154 3.89 63.99 2.54
C PRO A 154 2.67 63.14 2.92
N TYR A 155 1.76 63.71 3.73
CA TYR A 155 0.55 63.04 4.23
C TYR A 155 -0.27 62.33 3.14
N GLU A 156 -0.35 62.88 1.94
CA GLU A 156 -1.07 62.30 0.80
C GLU A 156 -0.43 61.00 0.32
N GLN A 157 0.91 60.93 0.28
CA GLN A 157 1.63 59.69 -0.06
C GLN A 157 1.45 58.59 1.01
N HIS A 158 1.42 59.00 2.28
CA HIS A 158 1.17 58.05 3.37
C HIS A 158 -0.24 57.44 3.28
N VAL A 159 -1.28 58.25 2.99
CA VAL A 159 -2.65 57.76 2.80
C VAL A 159 -2.74 56.82 1.59
N GLU A 160 -2.07 57.14 0.50
CA GLU A 160 -2.06 56.29 -0.70
C GLU A 160 -1.33 54.95 -0.47
N ASN A 161 -0.23 54.98 0.27
CA ASN A 161 0.48 53.77 0.68
C ASN A 161 -0.37 52.88 1.61
N VAL A 162 -1.07 53.45 2.57
CA VAL A 162 -1.99 52.70 3.44
C VAL A 162 -3.13 52.10 2.63
N ARG A 163 -3.69 52.83 1.66
CA ARG A 163 -4.73 52.32 0.77
C ARG A 163 -4.22 51.17 -0.11
N ARG A 164 -3.03 51.33 -0.71
CA ARG A 164 -2.39 50.30 -1.51
C ARG A 164 -2.12 49.02 -0.69
N ARG A 165 -1.59 49.16 0.54
CA ARG A 165 -1.39 48.05 1.48
C ARG A 165 -2.72 47.36 1.86
N ALA A 166 -3.78 48.14 2.06
CA ALA A 166 -5.12 47.59 2.36
C ALA A 166 -5.69 46.79 1.18
N MET A 167 -5.58 47.31 -0.05
CA MET A 167 -6.00 46.61 -1.26
C MET A 167 -5.18 45.32 -1.47
N LYS A 168 -3.85 45.38 -1.35
CA LYS A 168 -2.97 44.19 -1.45
C LYS A 168 -3.33 43.11 -0.42
N ARG A 169 -3.69 43.52 0.83
CA ARG A 169 -4.17 42.60 1.87
C ARG A 169 -5.52 41.95 1.51
N GLU A 170 -6.44 42.72 0.93
CA GLU A 170 -7.76 42.21 0.51
C GLU A 170 -7.61 41.24 -0.65
N GLU A 171 -6.80 41.55 -1.66
CA GLU A 171 -6.46 40.68 -2.77
C GLU A 171 -5.81 39.37 -2.27
N MET A 172 -4.86 39.49 -1.32
CA MET A 172 -4.22 38.33 -0.68
C MET A 172 -5.23 37.43 0.04
N GLN A 173 -6.19 38.03 0.77
CA GLN A 173 -7.23 37.25 1.45
C GLN A 173 -8.18 36.55 0.48
N VAL A 174 -8.48 37.18 -0.66
CA VAL A 174 -9.31 36.55 -1.72
C VAL A 174 -8.55 35.36 -2.34
N TRP A 175 -7.29 35.58 -2.70
CA TRP A 175 -6.43 34.53 -3.23
C TRP A 175 -6.27 33.37 -2.24
N GLU A 176 -5.98 33.63 -0.96
CA GLU A 176 -5.85 32.58 0.07
C GLU A 176 -7.13 31.74 0.22
N ARG A 177 -8.31 32.37 0.17
CA ARG A 177 -9.61 31.67 0.20
C ARG A 177 -9.79 30.78 -1.04
N GLN A 178 -9.40 31.26 -2.23
CA GLN A 178 -9.48 30.49 -3.46
C GLN A 178 -8.49 29.33 -3.44
N ARG A 179 -7.24 29.59 -3.05
CA ARG A 179 -6.20 28.57 -2.83
C ARG A 179 -6.70 27.47 -1.89
N GLN A 180 -7.28 27.84 -0.75
CA GLN A 180 -7.81 26.86 0.20
C GLN A 180 -8.89 25.99 -0.41
N ARG A 181 -9.77 26.52 -1.25
CA ARG A 181 -10.80 25.71 -1.95
C ARG A 181 -10.19 24.73 -2.94
N ILE A 182 -9.19 25.17 -3.71
CA ILE A 182 -8.49 24.34 -4.69
C ILE A 182 -7.75 23.22 -3.98
N LEU A 183 -6.97 23.55 -2.96
CA LEU A 183 -6.24 22.54 -2.15
C LEU A 183 -7.21 21.61 -1.42
N TRP A 184 -8.36 22.11 -0.97
CA TRP A 184 -9.39 21.29 -0.37
C TRP A 184 -9.88 20.20 -1.32
N LYS A 185 -10.18 20.55 -2.57
CA LYS A 185 -10.60 19.62 -3.61
C LYS A 185 -9.47 18.65 -3.99
N TYR A 186 -8.25 19.16 -4.13
CA TYR A 186 -7.09 18.33 -4.49
C TYR A 186 -6.77 17.25 -3.44
N TYR A 187 -6.85 17.58 -2.15
CA TYR A 187 -6.62 16.65 -1.05
C TYR A 187 -7.88 15.93 -0.54
N GLU A 188 -9.00 16.01 -1.23
CA GLU A 188 -10.26 15.42 -0.78
C GLU A 188 -10.18 13.90 -0.66
N SER A 189 -9.50 13.26 -1.60
CA SER A 189 -9.34 11.81 -1.64
C SER A 189 -7.87 11.40 -1.76
N THR A 190 -7.57 10.23 -1.21
CA THR A 190 -6.27 9.56 -1.36
C THR A 190 -6.43 8.27 -2.15
N TRP A 191 -5.41 7.92 -2.94
CA TRP A 191 -5.38 6.70 -3.74
C TRP A 191 -3.93 6.25 -3.97
N PHE A 192 -3.74 5.12 -4.67
CA PHE A 192 -2.43 4.61 -5.03
C PHE A 192 -2.28 4.53 -6.55
N SER A 193 -1.12 4.95 -7.04
CA SER A 193 -0.71 4.77 -8.44
C SER A 193 -0.12 3.37 -8.66
N SER A 194 0.59 3.15 -9.77
CA SER A 194 1.31 1.91 -10.00
C SER A 194 2.37 1.68 -8.90
N PRO A 195 2.59 0.43 -8.46
CA PRO A 195 3.65 0.12 -7.51
C PRO A 195 5.03 0.57 -7.98
N SER A 196 5.83 1.06 -7.05
CA SER A 196 7.17 1.62 -7.32
C SER A 196 8.14 0.61 -7.96
N CYS A 197 7.98 -0.67 -7.66
CA CYS A 197 8.77 -1.74 -8.27
C CYS A 197 8.57 -1.87 -9.78
N VAL A 198 7.38 -1.51 -10.30
CA VAL A 198 7.09 -1.53 -11.75
C VAL A 198 7.89 -0.43 -12.46
N THR A 199 7.93 0.76 -11.89
CA THR A 199 8.73 1.89 -12.41
C THR A 199 10.22 1.56 -12.46
N LEU A 200 10.75 0.89 -11.43
CA LEU A 200 12.16 0.47 -11.44
C LEU A 200 12.44 -0.71 -12.38
N LEU A 201 11.48 -1.57 -12.65
CA LEU A 201 11.65 -2.58 -13.70
C LEU A 201 11.78 -1.93 -15.08
N GLU A 202 11.00 -0.89 -15.35
CA GLU A 202 11.08 -0.11 -16.60
C GLU A 202 12.44 0.59 -16.72
N LEU A 203 12.93 1.22 -15.65
CA LEU A 203 14.27 1.77 -15.62
C LEU A 203 15.34 0.70 -15.92
N ALA A 204 15.25 -0.49 -15.31
CA ALA A 204 16.14 -1.61 -15.59
C ALA A 204 16.03 -2.07 -17.05
N ALA A 205 14.85 -1.99 -17.66
CA ALA A 205 14.61 -2.31 -19.06
C ALA A 205 15.27 -1.29 -20.02
N GLU A 206 15.15 0.00 -19.73
CA GLU A 206 15.86 1.07 -20.47
C GLU A 206 17.38 0.89 -20.43
N MET A 207 17.88 0.36 -19.31
CA MET A 207 19.30 0.05 -19.14
C MET A 207 19.71 -1.31 -19.74
N ASN A 208 18.77 -2.09 -20.29
CA ASN A 208 18.97 -3.48 -20.75
C ASN A 208 19.54 -4.41 -19.67
N ARG A 209 19.16 -4.23 -18.40
CA ARG A 209 19.66 -4.98 -17.24
C ARG A 209 18.59 -5.81 -16.52
N VAL A 210 17.45 -6.06 -17.16
CA VAL A 210 16.37 -6.87 -16.54
C VAL A 210 16.84 -8.30 -16.35
N SER A 211 16.70 -8.82 -15.13
CA SER A 211 16.93 -10.21 -14.77
C SER A 211 15.62 -10.93 -14.42
N ALA A 212 15.64 -12.27 -14.38
CA ALA A 212 14.49 -13.06 -13.94
C ALA A 212 14.11 -12.75 -12.48
N GLU A 213 15.11 -12.52 -11.61
CA GLU A 213 14.87 -12.14 -10.21
C GLU A 213 14.16 -10.79 -10.10
N MET A 214 14.62 -9.76 -10.84
CA MET A 214 13.96 -8.45 -10.86
C MET A 214 12.52 -8.56 -11.32
N MET A 215 12.27 -9.35 -12.36
CA MET A 215 10.92 -9.60 -12.86
C MET A 215 10.05 -10.28 -11.79
N TRP A 216 10.61 -11.23 -11.04
CA TRP A 216 9.92 -11.89 -9.94
C TRP A 216 9.64 -10.95 -8.77
N PHE A 217 10.61 -10.13 -8.37
CA PHE A 217 10.42 -9.13 -7.31
C PHE A 217 9.32 -8.13 -7.69
N THR A 218 9.32 -7.67 -8.94
CA THR A 218 8.25 -6.80 -9.45
C THR A 218 6.89 -7.51 -9.40
N ALA A 219 6.83 -8.79 -9.76
CA ALA A 219 5.59 -9.55 -9.67
C ALA A 219 5.09 -9.66 -8.23
N VAL A 220 5.97 -9.89 -7.26
CA VAL A 220 5.61 -9.94 -5.83
C VAL A 220 5.14 -8.57 -5.34
N GLY A 221 5.85 -7.48 -5.66
CA GLY A 221 5.46 -6.12 -5.27
C GLY A 221 4.12 -5.68 -5.89
N LEU A 222 3.88 -5.99 -7.17
CA LEU A 222 2.60 -5.72 -7.80
C LEU A 222 1.45 -6.53 -7.18
N ASN A 223 1.71 -7.80 -6.82
CA ASN A 223 0.70 -8.64 -6.15
C ASN A 223 0.43 -8.18 -4.71
N SER A 224 1.38 -7.57 -4.01
CA SER A 224 1.10 -6.98 -2.69
C SER A 224 0.07 -5.86 -2.78
N ALA A 225 0.14 -5.02 -3.82
CA ALA A 225 -0.82 -3.93 -4.00
C ALA A 225 -2.26 -4.42 -4.21
N ILE A 226 -2.46 -5.55 -4.92
CA ILE A 226 -3.82 -6.11 -5.07
C ILE A 226 -4.30 -6.83 -3.80
N ILE A 227 -3.41 -7.51 -3.09
CA ILE A 227 -3.75 -8.19 -1.83
C ILE A 227 -4.14 -7.18 -0.76
N ASP A 228 -3.47 -6.02 -0.73
CA ASP A 228 -3.76 -4.91 0.20
C ASP A 228 -4.90 -4.01 -0.28
N LYS A 229 -5.54 -4.38 -1.41
CA LYS A 229 -6.65 -3.64 -2.02
C LYS A 229 -6.30 -2.17 -2.29
N LEU A 230 -5.05 -1.89 -2.68
CA LEU A 230 -4.57 -0.54 -3.03
C LEU A 230 -4.93 -0.18 -4.47
N ILE A 231 -4.97 -1.17 -5.37
CA ILE A 231 -5.33 -1.02 -6.77
C ILE A 231 -6.49 -1.93 -7.15
N SER A 232 -7.25 -1.57 -8.19
CA SER A 232 -8.34 -2.39 -8.71
C SER A 232 -7.81 -3.60 -9.50
N ILE A 233 -8.64 -4.64 -9.65
CA ILE A 233 -8.30 -5.82 -10.47
C ILE A 233 -8.06 -5.43 -11.92
N GLU A 234 -8.84 -4.48 -12.45
CA GLU A 234 -8.74 -3.98 -13.81
C GLU A 234 -7.37 -3.31 -14.03
N ARG A 235 -6.97 -2.40 -13.11
CA ARG A 235 -5.66 -1.74 -13.18
C ARG A 235 -4.51 -2.72 -13.01
N TYR A 236 -4.63 -3.64 -12.08
CA TYR A 236 -3.66 -4.74 -11.90
C TYR A 236 -3.48 -5.53 -13.21
N THR A 237 -4.60 -5.94 -13.84
CA THR A 237 -4.57 -6.71 -15.07
C THR A 237 -3.91 -5.93 -16.20
N GLN A 238 -4.23 -4.64 -16.32
CA GLN A 238 -3.62 -3.74 -17.29
C GLN A 238 -2.09 -3.68 -17.11
N ILE A 239 -1.62 -3.41 -15.90
CA ILE A 239 -0.17 -3.37 -15.59
C ILE A 239 0.50 -4.72 -15.92
N CYS A 240 -0.13 -5.84 -15.56
CA CYS A 240 0.39 -7.18 -15.88
C CYS A 240 0.54 -7.40 -17.38
N VAL A 241 -0.47 -7.02 -18.17
CA VAL A 241 -0.50 -7.28 -19.62
C VAL A 241 0.41 -6.31 -20.36
N ASP A 242 0.32 -5.02 -20.06
CA ASP A 242 0.98 -3.97 -20.84
C ASP A 242 2.46 -3.80 -20.44
N ARG A 243 2.73 -3.81 -19.14
CA ARG A 243 4.06 -3.44 -18.62
C ARG A 243 4.95 -4.64 -18.24
N MET A 244 4.39 -5.76 -17.84
CA MET A 244 5.17 -6.88 -17.32
C MET A 244 5.24 -8.10 -18.26
N ARG A 245 4.13 -8.50 -18.86
CA ARG A 245 4.07 -9.69 -19.72
C ARG A 245 5.08 -9.69 -20.87
N PRO A 246 5.43 -8.55 -21.52
CA PRO A 246 6.45 -8.52 -22.56
C PRO A 246 7.81 -9.04 -22.10
N PHE A 247 8.17 -8.84 -20.82
CA PHE A 247 9.44 -9.32 -20.27
C PHE A 247 9.43 -10.83 -19.95
N VAL A 248 8.28 -11.41 -19.64
CA VAL A 248 8.17 -12.85 -19.31
C VAL A 248 8.67 -13.72 -20.45
N HIS A 249 8.42 -13.33 -21.70
CA HIS A 249 8.88 -14.08 -22.87
C HIS A 249 10.42 -14.23 -22.94
N ARG A 250 11.18 -13.34 -22.32
CA ARG A 250 12.65 -13.46 -22.23
C ARG A 250 13.10 -14.58 -21.30
N PHE A 251 12.31 -14.87 -20.27
CA PHE A 251 12.63 -15.82 -19.20
C PHE A 251 11.82 -17.12 -19.29
N MET A 252 11.06 -17.30 -20.37
CA MET A 252 10.42 -18.58 -20.66
C MET A 252 11.46 -19.60 -21.15
N PRO A 253 11.37 -20.86 -20.68
CA PRO A 253 12.26 -21.91 -21.12
C PRO A 253 12.09 -22.14 -22.61
N ARG A 254 13.13 -21.87 -23.41
CA ARG A 254 13.18 -22.23 -24.82
C ARG A 254 13.51 -23.72 -24.89
N ASN A 255 12.51 -24.59 -25.08
CA ASN A 255 12.65 -26.02 -25.37
C ASN A 255 13.49 -26.85 -24.37
N ILE A 256 12.93 -27.15 -23.20
CA ILE A 256 13.48 -28.08 -22.21
C ILE A 256 13.45 -29.55 -22.71
N ILE A 257 12.83 -29.85 -23.86
CA ILE A 257 12.54 -31.23 -24.30
C ILE A 257 13.79 -32.03 -24.73
N ASN A 258 14.93 -31.38 -25.00
CA ASN A 258 16.06 -32.07 -25.65
C ASN A 258 17.35 -32.31 -24.85
N GLN A 259 17.46 -31.93 -23.58
CA GLN A 259 18.77 -32.03 -22.91
C GLN A 259 18.80 -32.66 -21.52
N GLY A 260 17.82 -33.31 -21.00
CA GLY A 260 17.94 -34.13 -19.75
C GLY A 260 18.65 -33.45 -18.55
N LYS A 261 19.10 -32.21 -18.68
CA LYS A 261 19.64 -31.37 -17.61
C LYS A 261 18.54 -30.48 -17.11
N ILE A 262 18.16 -30.68 -15.88
CA ILE A 262 17.26 -29.80 -15.17
C ILE A 262 18.02 -28.49 -14.98
N ASP A 263 17.49 -27.44 -15.59
CA ASP A 263 18.01 -26.10 -15.45
C ASP A 263 17.63 -25.59 -14.06
N ASP A 264 18.61 -25.34 -13.20
CA ASP A 264 18.39 -24.71 -11.89
C ASP A 264 18.04 -23.22 -12.01
N LEU A 265 17.70 -22.77 -13.21
CA LEU A 265 17.33 -21.38 -13.48
C LEU A 265 15.89 -21.09 -13.03
N LEU A 266 15.69 -19.87 -12.60
CA LEU A 266 14.36 -19.36 -12.27
C LEU A 266 13.54 -19.16 -13.55
N HIS A 267 12.42 -19.85 -13.64
CA HIS A 267 11.45 -19.72 -14.73
C HIS A 267 10.22 -18.98 -14.22
N ILE A 268 9.80 -17.97 -14.97
CA ILE A 268 8.60 -17.17 -14.66
C ILE A 268 7.57 -17.44 -15.73
N THR A 269 6.36 -17.79 -15.31
CA THR A 269 5.20 -18.00 -16.20
C THR A 269 4.07 -17.10 -15.77
N PHE A 270 3.29 -16.60 -16.73
CA PHE A 270 2.05 -15.89 -16.47
C PHE A 270 0.88 -16.86 -16.66
N GLY A 271 0.01 -16.95 -15.70
CA GLY A 271 -1.11 -17.91 -15.75
C GLY A 271 -2.30 -17.41 -14.93
N ARG A 272 -3.40 -18.17 -14.99
CA ARG A 272 -4.58 -17.89 -14.19
C ARG A 272 -4.39 -18.38 -12.75
N GLU A 273 -4.88 -17.61 -11.81
CA GLU A 273 -4.91 -17.89 -10.39
C GLU A 273 -6.33 -17.76 -9.85
N LEU A 274 -6.68 -18.60 -8.90
CA LEU A 274 -7.91 -18.46 -8.14
C LEU A 274 -7.73 -17.40 -7.04
N PRO A 275 -8.72 -16.55 -6.77
CA PRO A 275 -8.67 -15.60 -5.64
C PRO A 275 -8.85 -16.31 -4.28
N LEU A 276 -8.13 -17.42 -4.09
CA LEU A 276 -8.06 -18.22 -2.88
C LEU A 276 -6.67 -18.10 -2.25
N ALA A 277 -6.59 -17.55 -1.06
CA ALA A 277 -5.31 -17.37 -0.39
C ALA A 277 -4.67 -18.71 -0.03
N ILE A 278 -3.39 -18.88 -0.39
CA ILE A 278 -2.50 -19.99 -0.04
C ILE A 278 -3.10 -21.40 -0.22
N TYR A 279 -4.09 -21.58 -1.08
CA TYR A 279 -4.78 -22.87 -1.26
C TYR A 279 -3.83 -24.00 -1.72
N SER A 280 -2.81 -23.68 -2.50
CA SER A 280 -1.79 -24.63 -2.95
C SER A 280 -0.94 -25.20 -1.80
N HIS A 281 -0.72 -24.39 -0.75
CA HIS A 281 0.07 -24.76 0.43
C HIS A 281 -0.79 -25.22 1.62
N TRP A 282 -2.09 -25.15 1.48
CA TRP A 282 -3.08 -25.50 2.51
C TRP A 282 -4.02 -26.61 2.00
N ASP A 283 -5.05 -26.90 2.78
CA ASP A 283 -6.18 -27.72 2.34
C ASP A 283 -7.29 -26.84 1.72
N LEU A 284 -7.99 -27.41 0.75
CA LEU A 284 -9.01 -26.69 -0.01
C LEU A 284 -10.18 -26.24 0.87
N TYR A 285 -10.64 -27.13 1.79
CA TYR A 285 -11.76 -26.83 2.67
C TYR A 285 -11.49 -25.63 3.55
N SER A 286 -10.34 -25.60 4.23
CA SER A 286 -9.94 -24.49 5.10
C SER A 286 -9.76 -23.19 4.34
N SER A 287 -9.08 -23.26 3.17
CA SER A 287 -8.88 -22.06 2.31
C SER A 287 -10.21 -21.47 1.84
N MET A 288 -11.18 -22.30 1.43
CA MET A 288 -12.52 -21.82 1.06
C MET A 288 -13.29 -21.26 2.26
N THR A 289 -13.15 -21.86 3.44
CA THR A 289 -13.85 -21.42 4.65
C THR A 289 -13.44 -20.00 5.06
N VAL A 290 -12.15 -19.65 4.95
CA VAL A 290 -11.66 -18.32 5.33
C VAL A 290 -11.73 -17.30 4.21
N ASN A 291 -12.06 -17.71 2.99
CA ASN A 291 -12.13 -16.84 1.84
C ASN A 291 -13.38 -15.95 1.88
N GLU A 292 -13.20 -14.66 1.59
CA GLU A 292 -14.27 -13.64 1.59
C GLU A 292 -15.44 -14.04 0.68
N TYR A 293 -15.18 -14.41 -0.58
CA TYR A 293 -16.21 -14.76 -1.56
C TYR A 293 -17.08 -15.94 -1.09
N PHE A 294 -16.44 -17.07 -0.70
CA PHE A 294 -17.17 -18.26 -0.28
C PHE A 294 -17.88 -18.04 1.05
N SER A 295 -17.27 -17.32 1.99
CA SER A 295 -17.90 -16.99 3.27
C SER A 295 -19.18 -16.17 3.07
N ILE A 296 -19.15 -15.19 2.18
CA ILE A 296 -20.32 -14.35 1.87
C ILE A 296 -21.40 -15.17 1.14
N LYS A 297 -21.02 -15.96 0.15
CA LYS A 297 -21.92 -16.76 -0.67
C LYS A 297 -22.63 -17.83 0.15
N THR A 298 -21.91 -18.52 0.99
CA THR A 298 -22.44 -19.64 1.80
C THR A 298 -22.96 -19.21 3.16
N LYS A 299 -22.60 -18.01 3.66
CA LYS A 299 -22.84 -17.51 5.02
C LYS A 299 -22.30 -18.49 6.08
N ASN A 300 -21.06 -18.92 5.90
CA ASN A 300 -20.43 -19.98 6.72
C ASN A 300 -20.20 -19.62 8.18
N TRP A 301 -20.52 -18.40 8.59
CA TRP A 301 -20.64 -18.01 10.00
C TRP A 301 -21.91 -18.57 10.66
N THR A 302 -22.79 -19.26 9.91
CA THR A 302 -23.97 -19.98 10.41
C THR A 302 -23.77 -21.49 10.26
N GLN A 303 -24.47 -22.31 11.06
CA GLN A 303 -24.41 -23.77 10.92
C GLN A 303 -24.81 -24.24 9.52
N ARG A 304 -25.90 -23.69 8.97
CA ARG A 304 -26.35 -24.00 7.61
C ARG A 304 -25.32 -23.60 6.53
N GLY A 305 -24.54 -22.57 6.80
CA GLY A 305 -23.51 -22.12 5.88
C GLY A 305 -22.34 -23.10 5.75
N ASP A 306 -21.94 -23.76 6.83
CA ASP A 306 -20.92 -24.81 6.79
C ASP A 306 -21.41 -26.04 5.99
N GLU A 307 -22.70 -26.40 6.12
CA GLU A 307 -23.32 -27.45 5.29
C GLU A 307 -23.31 -27.05 3.81
N ASN A 308 -23.57 -25.78 3.48
CA ASN A 308 -23.52 -25.29 2.09
C ASN A 308 -22.10 -25.40 1.49
N ILE A 309 -21.04 -25.12 2.26
CA ILE A 309 -19.65 -25.34 1.79
C ILE A 309 -19.41 -26.82 1.50
N ARG A 310 -19.84 -27.71 2.40
CA ARG A 310 -19.67 -29.15 2.20
C ARG A 310 -20.43 -29.66 0.97
N GLN A 311 -21.64 -29.16 0.72
CA GLN A 311 -22.42 -29.47 -0.49
C GLN A 311 -21.68 -28.99 -1.74
N LEU A 312 -21.13 -27.76 -1.74
CA LEU A 312 -20.35 -27.24 -2.84
C LEU A 312 -19.12 -28.12 -3.13
N LEU A 313 -18.40 -28.54 -2.11
CA LEU A 313 -17.26 -29.45 -2.24
C LEU A 313 -17.68 -30.81 -2.79
N THR A 314 -18.84 -31.33 -2.43
CA THR A 314 -19.37 -32.57 -3.00
C THR A 314 -19.69 -32.41 -4.49
N GLN A 315 -20.19 -31.24 -4.92
CA GLN A 315 -20.44 -30.94 -6.33
C GLN A 315 -19.14 -30.87 -7.15
N LEU A 316 -18.00 -30.54 -6.51
CA LEU A 316 -16.67 -30.59 -7.13
C LEU A 316 -16.18 -32.02 -7.40
N GLY A 317 -16.92 -33.06 -7.01
CA GLY A 317 -16.54 -34.47 -7.21
C GLY A 317 -15.37 -34.93 -6.32
N ILE A 318 -15.12 -34.25 -5.21
CA ILE A 318 -14.06 -34.57 -4.26
C ILE A 318 -14.67 -34.99 -2.94
N THR A 319 -14.10 -36.02 -2.34
CA THR A 319 -14.53 -36.45 -1.00
C THR A 319 -14.07 -35.46 0.07
N LEU A 320 -14.83 -35.32 1.16
CA LEU A 320 -14.48 -34.44 2.27
C LEU A 320 -13.08 -34.78 2.87
N HIS A 321 -12.66 -36.02 2.81
CA HIS A 321 -11.33 -36.45 3.25
C HIS A 321 -10.24 -35.88 2.33
N GLU A 322 -10.44 -35.94 1.03
CA GLU A 322 -9.50 -35.39 0.04
C GLU A 322 -9.41 -33.87 0.13
N THR A 323 -10.53 -33.16 0.42
CA THR A 323 -10.52 -31.70 0.55
C THR A 323 -9.76 -31.18 1.77
N LYS A 324 -9.53 -32.03 2.78
CA LYS A 324 -8.71 -31.72 3.97
C LYS A 324 -7.24 -32.13 3.86
N GLN A 325 -6.86 -32.73 2.74
CA GLN A 325 -5.44 -32.97 2.44
C GLN A 325 -4.81 -31.75 1.80
N LYS A 326 -3.46 -31.67 1.83
CA LYS A 326 -2.76 -30.62 1.07
C LYS A 326 -3.17 -30.68 -0.39
N PHE A 327 -3.58 -29.55 -0.95
CA PHE A 327 -4.07 -29.47 -2.33
C PHE A 327 -3.05 -30.03 -3.34
N GLU A 328 -1.75 -29.78 -3.13
CA GLU A 328 -0.68 -30.32 -3.98
C GLU A 328 -0.57 -31.86 -3.95
N SER A 329 -1.05 -32.53 -2.90
CA SER A 329 -1.04 -34.00 -2.80
C SER A 329 -2.11 -34.69 -3.64
N LEU A 330 -3.09 -33.92 -4.13
CA LEU A 330 -4.13 -34.44 -5.01
C LEU A 330 -3.57 -34.79 -6.41
N PRO A 331 -4.09 -35.81 -7.09
CA PRO A 331 -3.75 -36.12 -8.47
C PRO A 331 -3.96 -34.92 -9.40
N THR A 332 -3.08 -34.73 -10.38
CA THR A 332 -3.10 -33.58 -11.29
C THR A 332 -4.45 -33.41 -11.99
N ASP A 333 -5.07 -34.51 -12.44
CA ASP A 333 -6.37 -34.47 -13.11
C ASP A 333 -7.47 -33.92 -12.21
N LYS A 334 -7.48 -34.35 -10.94
CA LYS A 334 -8.44 -33.83 -9.94
C LYS A 334 -8.17 -32.36 -9.63
N ARG A 335 -6.90 -31.94 -9.49
CA ARG A 335 -6.55 -30.52 -9.28
C ARG A 335 -7.06 -29.65 -10.40
N ASN A 336 -6.82 -30.04 -11.66
CA ASN A 336 -7.26 -29.30 -12.83
C ASN A 336 -8.79 -29.22 -12.92
N LEU A 337 -9.48 -30.32 -12.60
CA LEU A 337 -10.95 -30.34 -12.56
C LEU A 337 -11.48 -29.37 -11.52
N VAL A 338 -10.94 -29.39 -10.31
CA VAL A 338 -11.34 -28.48 -9.21
C VAL A 338 -11.11 -27.02 -9.59
N VAL A 339 -9.91 -26.70 -10.09
CA VAL A 339 -9.59 -25.34 -10.52
C VAL A 339 -10.58 -24.88 -11.60
N GLY A 340 -10.84 -25.69 -12.62
CA GLY A 340 -11.77 -25.34 -13.71
C GLY A 340 -13.23 -25.14 -13.26
N ILE A 341 -13.69 -25.88 -12.23
CA ILE A 341 -15.02 -25.69 -11.66
C ILE A 341 -15.05 -24.44 -10.79
N LEU A 342 -14.04 -24.23 -9.93
CA LEU A 342 -13.96 -23.05 -9.05
C LEU A 342 -13.81 -21.76 -9.86
N GLU A 343 -13.07 -21.75 -10.97
CA GLU A 343 -13.00 -20.60 -11.88
C GLU A 343 -14.38 -20.19 -12.41
N LYS A 344 -15.20 -21.17 -12.81
CA LYS A 344 -16.56 -20.93 -13.27
C LYS A 344 -17.48 -20.46 -12.14
N GLU A 345 -17.33 -21.05 -10.97
CA GLU A 345 -18.15 -20.76 -9.79
C GLU A 345 -17.92 -19.36 -9.21
N MET A 346 -16.66 -18.94 -9.20
CA MET A 346 -16.26 -17.62 -8.70
C MET A 346 -16.48 -16.50 -9.72
N GLU A 347 -16.70 -16.84 -11.01
CA GLU A 347 -16.77 -15.88 -12.14
C GLU A 347 -15.59 -14.90 -12.15
N SER A 348 -14.54 -15.19 -11.39
CA SER A 348 -13.37 -14.36 -11.21
C SER A 348 -12.13 -15.20 -11.14
N SER A 349 -11.32 -15.12 -12.16
CA SER A 349 -9.92 -15.51 -12.13
C SER A 349 -9.11 -14.31 -12.59
N PHE A 350 -7.94 -14.14 -12.03
CA PHE A 350 -7.04 -13.09 -12.47
C PHE A 350 -5.71 -13.69 -12.95
N GLY A 351 -5.04 -12.96 -13.86
CA GLY A 351 -3.73 -13.39 -14.33
C GLY A 351 -2.66 -12.99 -13.31
N THR A 352 -1.80 -13.93 -12.91
CA THR A 352 -0.65 -13.63 -12.05
C THR A 352 0.60 -14.35 -12.54
N PHE A 353 1.72 -14.05 -11.88
CA PHE A 353 3.02 -14.63 -12.18
C PHE A 353 3.33 -15.79 -11.24
N PHE A 354 3.94 -16.80 -11.81
CA PHE A 354 4.38 -17.97 -11.07
C PHE A 354 5.87 -18.20 -11.30
N ALA A 355 6.58 -18.52 -10.23
CA ALA A 355 7.97 -18.94 -10.28
C ALA A 355 8.11 -20.45 -10.16
N THR A 356 9.02 -21.02 -10.94
CA THR A 356 9.43 -22.40 -10.84
C THR A 356 10.95 -22.45 -10.88
N LEU A 357 11.57 -23.23 -9.99
CA LEU A 357 13.01 -23.42 -9.93
C LEU A 357 13.33 -24.91 -9.86
N GLY A 358 14.01 -25.42 -10.86
CA GLY A 358 14.35 -26.84 -10.94
C GLY A 358 13.13 -27.77 -10.81
N TYR A 359 13.19 -28.78 -9.94
CA TYR A 359 12.07 -29.69 -9.63
C TYR A 359 11.07 -29.15 -8.62
N CYS A 360 11.19 -27.89 -8.26
CA CYS A 360 10.37 -27.31 -7.23
C CYS A 360 8.97 -27.00 -7.72
N GLY A 361 8.04 -27.07 -6.79
CA GLY A 361 6.66 -26.69 -7.02
C GLY A 361 6.53 -25.26 -7.54
N LYS A 362 5.42 -24.99 -8.22
CA LYS A 362 5.07 -23.67 -8.73
C LYS A 362 4.69 -22.75 -7.55
N LEU A 363 5.40 -21.61 -7.39
CA LEU A 363 5.11 -20.60 -6.39
C LEU A 363 4.28 -19.48 -7.01
N SER A 364 3.18 -19.10 -6.37
CA SER A 364 2.36 -17.96 -6.76
C SER A 364 2.94 -16.64 -6.21
N ALA A 365 3.00 -15.60 -7.03
CA ALA A 365 3.42 -14.27 -6.59
C ALA A 365 2.49 -13.71 -5.51
N CYS A 366 1.19 -14.04 -5.55
CA CYS A 366 0.23 -13.66 -4.51
C CYS A 366 0.56 -14.25 -3.14
N ASP A 367 0.89 -15.55 -3.09
CA ASP A 367 1.20 -16.21 -1.83
C ASP A 367 2.50 -15.70 -1.23
N ILE A 368 3.52 -15.46 -2.08
CA ILE A 368 4.78 -14.86 -1.63
C ILE A 368 4.58 -13.41 -1.16
N ALA A 369 3.81 -12.60 -1.89
CA ALA A 369 3.49 -11.24 -1.49
C ALA A 369 2.82 -11.21 -0.11
N ARG A 370 1.85 -12.10 0.14
CA ARG A 370 1.19 -12.22 1.44
C ARG A 370 2.17 -12.61 2.56
N ALA A 371 3.06 -13.56 2.30
CA ALA A 371 4.06 -13.99 3.28
C ALA A 371 5.06 -12.86 3.60
N VAL A 372 5.50 -12.12 2.58
CA VAL A 372 6.42 -10.98 2.72
C VAL A 372 5.74 -9.86 3.52
N THR A 373 4.52 -9.43 3.13
CA THR A 373 3.78 -8.36 3.80
C THR A 373 3.58 -8.68 5.30
N LEU A 374 3.11 -9.88 5.62
CA LEU A 374 2.91 -10.28 7.01
C LEU A 374 4.21 -10.32 7.81
N LYS A 375 5.33 -10.73 7.21
CA LYS A 375 6.64 -10.72 7.90
C LYS A 375 7.21 -9.32 8.09
N LEU A 376 6.95 -8.40 7.19
CA LEU A 376 7.35 -7.00 7.32
C LEU A 376 6.57 -6.29 8.42
N GLU A 377 5.29 -6.62 8.58
CA GLU A 377 4.41 -5.96 9.53
C GLU A 377 4.37 -6.61 10.92
N MET A 378 4.76 -7.89 11.05
CA MET A 378 4.64 -8.67 12.30
C MET A 378 5.91 -9.47 12.63
N PRO A 379 6.23 -9.70 13.93
CA PRO A 379 5.66 -9.03 15.10
C PRO A 379 6.27 -7.65 15.34
N ARG A 380 5.50 -6.73 15.87
CA ARG A 380 6.00 -5.38 16.18
C ARG A 380 6.94 -5.29 17.39
N SER A 381 7.03 -6.34 18.17
CA SER A 381 8.05 -6.48 19.21
C SER A 381 9.47 -6.54 18.66
N GLU A 382 9.64 -6.93 17.39
CA GLU A 382 10.93 -6.92 16.70
C GLU A 382 11.24 -5.53 16.12
N SER A 383 12.54 -5.22 16.01
CA SER A 383 12.96 -3.96 15.38
C SER A 383 12.57 -3.91 13.90
N MET A 384 12.35 -2.70 13.37
CA MET A 384 12.04 -2.49 11.95
C MET A 384 13.05 -3.17 11.02
N MET A 385 14.34 -3.06 11.34
CA MET A 385 15.40 -3.66 10.55
C MET A 385 15.33 -5.20 10.56
N ASN A 386 15.01 -5.81 11.71
CA ASN A 386 14.88 -7.27 11.80
C ASN A 386 13.70 -7.76 10.97
N ARG A 387 12.56 -7.09 11.04
CA ARG A 387 11.37 -7.41 10.22
C ARG A 387 11.65 -7.22 8.74
N TYR A 388 12.35 -6.15 8.37
CA TYR A 388 12.76 -5.92 6.99
C TYR A 388 13.68 -7.05 6.49
N GLN A 389 14.67 -7.45 7.27
CA GLN A 389 15.55 -8.59 6.94
C GLN A 389 14.78 -9.91 6.86
N ALA A 390 13.80 -10.13 7.75
CA ALA A 390 12.96 -11.33 7.69
C ALA A 390 12.11 -11.38 6.40
N GLY A 391 11.52 -10.25 5.98
CA GLY A 391 10.84 -10.11 4.69
C GLY A 391 11.79 -10.36 3.52
N GLU A 392 13.00 -9.84 3.57
CA GLU A 392 14.05 -10.08 2.58
C GLU A 392 14.41 -11.57 2.45
N VAL A 393 14.53 -12.29 3.57
CA VAL A 393 14.79 -13.73 3.57
C VAL A 393 13.66 -14.48 2.88
N ILE A 394 12.39 -14.16 3.17
CA ILE A 394 11.23 -14.78 2.50
C ILE A 394 11.26 -14.52 0.99
N LEU A 395 11.51 -13.28 0.58
CA LEU A 395 11.57 -12.91 -0.84
C LEU A 395 12.70 -13.65 -1.56
N LYS A 396 13.90 -13.73 -0.98
CA LYS A 396 15.04 -14.50 -1.51
C LYS A 396 14.75 -15.99 -1.57
N SER A 397 14.12 -16.56 -0.54
CA SER A 397 13.78 -17.97 -0.48
C SER A 397 12.88 -18.42 -1.63
N SER A 398 12.16 -17.49 -2.26
CA SER A 398 11.30 -17.78 -3.42
C SER A 398 12.07 -17.90 -4.73
N VAL A 399 13.32 -17.43 -4.79
CA VAL A 399 14.18 -17.47 -5.99
C VAL A 399 15.40 -18.35 -5.83
N THR A 400 15.72 -18.80 -4.62
CA THR A 400 16.84 -19.69 -4.34
C THR A 400 16.42 -21.15 -4.28
N GLY A 401 17.29 -22.03 -4.73
CA GLY A 401 17.09 -23.48 -4.68
C GLY A 401 17.37 -24.11 -3.32
N GLU A 402 17.82 -23.34 -2.32
CA GLU A 402 18.28 -23.88 -1.04
C GLU A 402 17.15 -24.49 -0.21
N ARG A 403 17.36 -25.73 0.22
CA ARG A 403 16.35 -26.52 0.97
C ARG A 403 15.93 -25.85 2.29
N GLN A 404 16.87 -25.25 3.01
CA GLN A 404 16.57 -24.60 4.30
C GLN A 404 15.69 -23.35 4.12
N GLU A 405 16.00 -22.51 3.15
CA GLU A 405 15.23 -21.33 2.85
C GLU A 405 13.80 -21.67 2.44
N ARG A 406 13.61 -22.72 1.64
CA ARG A 406 12.27 -23.19 1.27
C ARG A 406 11.47 -23.76 2.42
N LEU A 407 12.11 -24.45 3.36
CA LEU A 407 11.43 -24.90 4.57
C LEU A 407 10.96 -23.69 5.39
N HIS A 408 11.76 -22.64 5.46
CA HIS A 408 11.38 -21.41 6.14
C HIS A 408 10.21 -20.71 5.45
N LEU A 409 10.22 -20.59 4.13
CA LEU A 409 9.12 -20.06 3.33
C LEU A 409 7.84 -20.88 3.53
N SER A 410 7.93 -22.23 3.40
CA SER A 410 6.80 -23.12 3.61
C SER A 410 6.22 -22.97 5.02
N HIS A 411 7.07 -22.88 6.04
CA HIS A 411 6.64 -22.65 7.42
C HIS A 411 5.92 -21.30 7.57
N THR A 412 6.41 -20.23 6.97
CA THR A 412 5.76 -18.92 7.02
C THR A 412 4.39 -18.96 6.35
N LEU A 413 4.27 -19.56 5.18
CA LEU A 413 2.99 -19.73 4.49
C LEU A 413 1.99 -20.56 5.30
N THR A 414 2.43 -21.66 5.90
CA THR A 414 1.55 -22.58 6.63
C THR A 414 1.28 -22.19 8.08
N SER A 415 2.07 -21.34 8.71
CA SER A 415 1.85 -20.89 10.09
C SER A 415 1.29 -19.47 10.15
N THR A 416 2.08 -18.49 9.71
CA THR A 416 1.74 -17.07 9.87
C THR A 416 0.54 -16.67 9.02
N CYS A 417 0.56 -17.04 7.72
CA CYS A 417 -0.52 -16.64 6.81
C CYS A 417 -1.84 -17.36 7.13
N GLN A 418 -1.80 -18.65 7.45
CA GLN A 418 -3.00 -19.39 7.85
C GLN A 418 -3.60 -18.81 9.14
N ARG A 419 -2.76 -18.53 10.14
CA ARG A 419 -3.20 -17.93 11.41
C ARG A 419 -3.87 -16.58 11.16
N ALA A 420 -3.26 -15.69 10.36
CA ALA A 420 -3.84 -14.38 10.05
C ALA A 420 -5.22 -14.50 9.38
N LEU A 421 -5.36 -15.37 8.37
CA LEU A 421 -6.63 -15.62 7.69
C LEU A 421 -7.71 -16.19 8.62
N GLN A 422 -7.34 -17.16 9.48
CA GLN A 422 -8.26 -17.75 10.44
C GLN A 422 -8.73 -16.75 11.50
N VAL A 423 -7.83 -15.90 12.02
CA VAL A 423 -8.18 -14.87 13.01
C VAL A 423 -9.08 -13.81 12.37
N SER A 424 -8.78 -13.38 11.12
CA SER A 424 -9.64 -12.47 10.36
C SER A 424 -11.06 -13.04 10.21
N TRP A 425 -11.18 -14.27 9.71
CA TRP A 425 -12.50 -14.92 9.56
C TRP A 425 -13.26 -15.06 10.90
N LYS A 426 -12.57 -15.47 11.98
CA LYS A 426 -13.17 -15.57 13.31
C LYS A 426 -13.68 -14.20 13.81
N THR A 427 -12.92 -13.14 13.58
CA THR A 427 -13.28 -11.78 13.97
C THR A 427 -14.54 -11.32 13.22
N VAL A 428 -14.57 -11.51 11.90
CA VAL A 428 -15.73 -11.17 11.06
C VAL A 428 -16.95 -11.98 11.44
N SER A 429 -16.81 -13.31 11.57
CA SER A 429 -17.89 -14.21 11.95
C SER A 429 -18.51 -13.82 13.28
N ALA A 430 -17.69 -13.48 14.27
CA ALA A 430 -18.17 -13.06 15.57
C ALA A 430 -18.85 -11.67 15.51
N ALA A 431 -18.29 -10.69 14.78
CA ALA A 431 -18.89 -9.37 14.62
C ALA A 431 -20.29 -9.42 13.97
N ILE A 432 -20.47 -10.32 12.98
CA ILE A 432 -21.76 -10.54 12.33
C ILE A 432 -22.75 -11.22 13.27
N ASN A 433 -22.36 -12.33 13.92
CA ASN A 433 -23.23 -13.11 14.79
C ASN A 433 -23.68 -12.32 16.04
N GLN A 434 -22.81 -11.45 16.57
CA GLN A 434 -23.12 -10.64 17.75
C GLN A 434 -23.72 -9.26 17.39
N SER A 435 -23.93 -8.99 16.09
CA SER A 435 -24.46 -7.71 15.59
C SER A 435 -23.67 -6.48 16.08
N GLU A 436 -22.34 -6.58 16.14
CA GLU A 436 -21.46 -5.53 16.65
C GLU A 436 -21.25 -4.37 15.66
N ILE A 437 -21.72 -4.52 14.40
CA ILE A 437 -21.66 -3.47 13.39
C ILE A 437 -22.89 -2.58 13.51
N ILE A 438 -22.70 -1.35 13.96
CA ILE A 438 -23.77 -0.41 14.30
C ILE A 438 -23.81 0.71 13.24
N PRO A 439 -25.01 1.08 12.71
CA PRO A 439 -25.14 2.28 11.90
C PRO A 439 -24.94 3.53 12.76
N ASN A 440 -24.05 4.43 12.32
CA ASN A 440 -23.75 5.69 13.01
C ASN A 440 -23.73 6.85 12.01
N GLY A 441 -24.88 7.45 11.74
CA GLY A 441 -25.02 8.54 10.77
C GLY A 441 -24.50 8.16 9.38
N PRO A 442 -23.45 8.84 8.88
CA PRO A 442 -22.91 8.64 7.53
C PRO A 442 -22.08 7.37 7.35
N TYR A 443 -21.71 6.66 8.42
CA TYR A 443 -20.87 5.47 8.36
C TYR A 443 -21.39 4.32 9.24
N TYR A 444 -20.80 3.14 9.10
CA TYR A 444 -20.95 2.03 10.04
C TYR A 444 -19.79 2.02 11.01
N LEU A 445 -20.07 1.72 12.27
CA LEU A 445 -19.08 1.64 13.33
C LEU A 445 -18.97 0.19 13.82
N PHE A 446 -17.76 -0.32 13.85
CA PHE A 446 -17.37 -1.53 14.56
C PHE A 446 -16.36 -1.19 15.64
N SER A 447 -16.57 -1.67 16.84
CA SER A 447 -15.60 -1.53 17.92
C SER A 447 -15.35 -2.88 18.56
N CYS A 448 -14.16 -3.38 18.36
CA CYS A 448 -13.76 -4.66 18.92
C CYS A 448 -13.62 -4.55 20.44
N THR A 449 -14.31 -5.44 21.16
CA THR A 449 -14.21 -5.55 22.61
C THR A 449 -13.42 -6.79 23.04
N ARG A 450 -13.08 -7.66 22.09
CA ARG A 450 -12.37 -8.91 22.32
C ARG A 450 -10.87 -8.72 22.20
N ALA A 451 -10.12 -9.51 22.96
CA ALA A 451 -8.69 -9.62 22.75
C ALA A 451 -8.44 -10.34 21.41
N ILE A 452 -7.81 -9.64 20.48
CA ILE A 452 -7.25 -10.19 19.27
C ILE A 452 -5.75 -10.39 19.52
N ASP A 453 -5.14 -11.25 18.73
CA ASP A 453 -3.71 -11.49 18.75
C ASP A 453 -2.94 -10.15 18.56
N GLU A 454 -2.12 -9.79 19.54
CA GLU A 454 -1.41 -8.51 19.58
C GLU A 454 -0.52 -8.31 18.35
N ASP A 455 0.12 -9.37 17.88
CA ASP A 455 0.97 -9.32 16.69
C ASP A 455 0.21 -8.90 15.42
N MET A 456 -1.12 -9.10 15.38
CA MET A 456 -1.94 -8.83 14.19
C MET A 456 -2.61 -7.47 14.21
N ILE A 457 -2.90 -6.91 15.40
CA ILE A 457 -3.67 -5.65 15.52
C ILE A 457 -2.90 -4.46 14.95
N ASP A 458 -1.58 -4.49 14.97
CA ASP A 458 -0.75 -3.42 14.41
C ASP A 458 -0.45 -3.59 12.90
N SER A 459 -0.85 -4.73 12.30
CA SER A 459 -0.68 -4.97 10.87
C SER A 459 -1.77 -4.26 10.07
N ARG A 460 -1.36 -3.34 9.17
CA ARG A 460 -2.29 -2.68 8.24
C ARG A 460 -2.98 -3.71 7.34
N HIS A 461 -2.21 -4.63 6.78
CA HIS A 461 -2.73 -5.71 5.93
C HIS A 461 -3.86 -6.48 6.63
N PHE A 462 -3.63 -6.90 7.86
CA PHE A 462 -4.62 -7.64 8.62
C PHE A 462 -5.87 -6.79 8.93
N LEU A 463 -5.68 -5.57 9.45
CA LEU A 463 -6.79 -4.70 9.86
C LEU A 463 -7.66 -4.28 8.68
N TYR A 464 -7.04 -3.80 7.60
CA TYR A 464 -7.77 -3.32 6.44
C TYR A 464 -8.53 -4.45 5.74
N ASN A 465 -7.88 -5.60 5.52
CA ASN A 465 -8.55 -6.76 4.92
C ASN A 465 -9.66 -7.31 5.80
N THR A 466 -9.48 -7.35 7.12
CA THR A 466 -10.53 -7.79 8.07
C THR A 466 -11.71 -6.82 8.06
N ALA A 467 -11.48 -5.52 8.08
CA ALA A 467 -12.54 -4.50 8.01
C ALA A 467 -13.28 -4.52 6.66
N SER A 468 -12.55 -4.70 5.55
CA SER A 468 -13.13 -4.84 4.21
C SER A 468 -14.01 -6.09 4.09
N PHE A 469 -13.52 -7.22 4.57
CA PHE A 469 -14.32 -8.46 4.61
C PHE A 469 -15.57 -8.28 5.49
N MET A 470 -15.43 -7.62 6.64
CA MET A 470 -16.53 -7.32 7.54
C MET A 470 -17.62 -6.46 6.87
N LEU A 471 -17.20 -5.42 6.14
CA LEU A 471 -18.13 -4.54 5.39
C LEU A 471 -18.86 -5.33 4.29
N SER A 472 -18.16 -6.13 3.52
CA SER A 472 -18.73 -6.95 2.44
C SER A 472 -19.70 -8.00 2.98
N ALA A 473 -19.34 -8.68 4.08
CA ALA A 473 -20.20 -9.65 4.74
C ALA A 473 -21.49 -9.01 5.30
N PHE A 474 -21.34 -7.85 5.95
CA PHE A 474 -22.48 -7.09 6.48
C PHE A 474 -23.41 -6.58 5.35
N ALA A 475 -22.83 -6.08 4.25
CA ALA A 475 -23.58 -5.64 3.08
C ALA A 475 -24.42 -6.76 2.47
N SER A 476 -23.87 -7.97 2.40
CA SER A 476 -24.56 -9.15 1.85
C SER A 476 -25.78 -9.58 2.67
N MET A 477 -25.82 -9.26 3.96
CA MET A 477 -26.95 -9.58 4.83
C MET A 477 -28.10 -8.57 4.72
N LYS A 478 -27.81 -7.34 4.34
CA LYS A 478 -28.82 -6.31 4.11
C LYS A 478 -29.28 -6.33 2.66
N LYS A 479 -30.59 -6.32 2.42
CA LYS A 479 -31.23 -6.37 1.08
C LYS A 479 -30.95 -5.10 0.24
N GLY A 480 -29.79 -4.51 0.32
CA GLY A 480 -29.41 -3.32 -0.44
C GLY A 480 -27.90 -3.12 -0.47
N ARG A 481 -27.39 -2.49 -1.51
CA ARG A 481 -26.00 -2.08 -1.57
C ARG A 481 -25.75 -1.05 -0.49
N THR A 482 -24.90 -1.37 0.48
CA THR A 482 -24.46 -0.38 1.46
C THR A 482 -23.56 0.63 0.75
N LYS A 483 -23.93 1.90 0.84
CA LYS A 483 -23.12 3.03 0.30
C LYS A 483 -22.25 3.68 1.38
N LYS A 484 -22.36 3.24 2.63
CA LYS A 484 -21.69 3.85 3.77
C LYS A 484 -20.36 3.16 4.07
N PRO A 485 -19.28 3.90 4.37
CA PRO A 485 -18.02 3.33 4.82
C PRO A 485 -18.16 2.64 6.17
N LEU A 486 -17.21 1.78 6.50
CA LEU A 486 -17.05 1.17 7.82
C LEU A 486 -15.83 1.77 8.52
N ILE A 487 -16.02 2.24 9.74
CA ILE A 487 -14.95 2.61 10.66
C ILE A 487 -14.80 1.47 11.69
N ALA A 488 -13.61 0.88 11.71
CA ALA A 488 -13.30 -0.23 12.61
C ALA A 488 -12.26 0.19 13.66
N MET A 489 -12.54 -0.07 14.92
CA MET A 489 -11.69 0.28 16.06
C MET A 489 -11.25 -1.00 16.78
N PHE A 490 -9.95 -1.14 16.99
CA PHE A 490 -9.35 -2.30 17.65
C PHE A 490 -8.51 -1.84 18.84
N PRO A 491 -8.68 -2.44 20.05
CA PRO A 491 -7.90 -2.08 21.22
C PRO A 491 -6.47 -2.61 21.10
N LEU A 492 -5.50 -1.76 21.44
CA LEU A 492 -4.12 -2.18 21.65
C LEU A 492 -3.93 -2.66 23.09
N ASN A 493 -3.12 -3.69 23.25
CA ASN A 493 -2.76 -4.27 24.54
C ASN A 493 -1.28 -4.00 24.89
N GLY A 494 -0.76 -4.63 25.94
CA GLY A 494 0.65 -4.53 26.32
C GLY A 494 1.09 -3.10 26.61
N ASP A 495 2.26 -2.71 26.10
CA ASP A 495 2.85 -1.37 26.31
C ASP A 495 2.02 -0.23 25.69
N SER A 496 1.17 -0.55 24.72
CA SER A 496 0.27 0.40 24.08
C SER A 496 -1.16 0.36 24.64
N ALA A 497 -1.38 -0.26 25.78
CA ALA A 497 -2.68 -0.31 26.43
C ALA A 497 -3.29 1.10 26.63
N GLY A 498 -4.59 1.22 26.41
CA GLY A 498 -5.30 2.51 26.43
C GLY A 498 -5.24 3.28 25.11
N TRP A 499 -4.73 2.68 24.03
CA TRP A 499 -4.85 3.16 22.67
C TRP A 499 -5.73 2.23 21.82
N LEU A 500 -6.36 2.80 20.82
CA LEU A 500 -7.11 2.11 19.78
C LEU A 500 -6.43 2.33 18.43
N VAL A 501 -6.35 1.31 17.62
CA VAL A 501 -6.08 1.47 16.18
C VAL A 501 -7.42 1.60 15.49
N VAL A 502 -7.56 2.64 14.69
CA VAL A 502 -8.77 2.95 13.94
C VAL A 502 -8.45 2.89 12.45
N THR A 503 -9.19 2.10 11.72
CA THR A 503 -9.10 2.05 10.25
C THR A 503 -10.47 2.28 9.63
N GLY A 504 -10.48 2.87 8.44
CA GLY A 504 -11.70 3.09 7.66
C GLY A 504 -11.63 2.38 6.32
N VAL A 505 -12.78 1.86 5.88
CA VAL A 505 -12.91 1.16 4.61
C VAL A 505 -14.11 1.68 3.85
N MET A 506 -13.91 2.04 2.57
CA MET A 506 -14.99 2.46 1.67
C MET A 506 -15.69 1.25 1.05
N PRO A 507 -17.01 1.35 0.76
CA PRO A 507 -17.71 0.32 -0.01
C PRO A 507 -17.17 0.23 -1.43
N ILE A 508 -16.97 -0.97 -1.93
CA ILE A 508 -16.43 -1.22 -3.28
C ILE A 508 -17.22 -0.46 -4.36
N ALA A 509 -18.54 -0.35 -4.22
CA ALA A 509 -19.41 0.32 -5.20
C ALA A 509 -19.21 1.85 -5.30
N THR A 510 -18.53 2.49 -4.35
CA THR A 510 -18.28 3.95 -4.32
C THR A 510 -16.86 4.33 -4.70
N ILE A 511 -15.98 3.33 -4.86
CA ILE A 511 -14.54 3.53 -5.02
C ILE A 511 -14.14 3.73 -6.49
N TYR A 512 -14.97 3.27 -7.44
CA TYR A 512 -14.63 3.26 -8.86
C TYR A 512 -15.01 4.56 -9.57
N GLU A 513 -14.13 5.55 -9.46
CA GLU A 513 -14.02 6.61 -10.47
C GLU A 513 -12.71 6.38 -11.23
N ASP A 514 -12.77 6.30 -12.56
CA ASP A 514 -11.61 6.14 -13.45
C ASP A 514 -10.67 4.95 -13.13
N ASN A 515 -11.21 3.82 -12.65
CA ASN A 515 -10.45 2.64 -12.19
C ASN A 515 -9.50 2.89 -11.01
N LEU A 516 -9.60 4.03 -10.33
CA LEU A 516 -8.83 4.37 -9.15
C LEU A 516 -9.63 4.07 -7.88
N LEU A 517 -9.01 3.42 -6.91
CA LEU A 517 -9.57 3.17 -5.59
C LEU A 517 -9.36 4.41 -4.71
N LYS A 518 -10.24 5.41 -4.85
CA LYS A 518 -10.17 6.66 -4.06
C LYS A 518 -10.87 6.50 -2.71
N THR A 519 -10.27 7.04 -1.64
CA THR A 519 -10.83 7.06 -0.28
C THR A 519 -10.75 8.46 0.34
N CYS A 520 -11.83 8.88 0.99
CA CYS A 520 -11.88 10.14 1.75
C CYS A 520 -11.63 9.94 3.26
N ILE A 521 -11.37 8.72 3.71
CA ILE A 521 -11.24 8.38 5.14
C ILE A 521 -10.11 9.16 5.80
N GLY A 522 -8.92 9.18 5.18
CA GLY A 522 -7.77 9.92 5.71
C GLY A 522 -8.06 11.40 5.91
N ARG A 523 -8.81 11.99 4.97
CA ARG A 523 -9.24 13.39 5.06
C ARG A 523 -10.22 13.62 6.21
N ALA A 524 -11.16 12.71 6.42
CA ALA A 524 -12.08 12.79 7.55
C ALA A 524 -11.32 12.73 8.88
N PHE A 525 -10.33 11.87 9.01
CA PHE A 525 -9.47 11.80 10.21
C PHE A 525 -8.66 13.09 10.43
N GLU A 526 -8.12 13.68 9.37
CA GLU A 526 -7.41 14.95 9.47
C GLU A 526 -8.33 16.11 9.88
N ARG A 527 -9.57 16.15 9.37
CA ARG A 527 -10.57 17.14 9.78
C ARG A 527 -10.82 17.07 11.28
N VAL A 528 -11.08 15.87 11.81
CA VAL A 528 -11.29 15.69 13.26
C VAL A 528 -10.10 16.22 14.07
N LYS A 529 -8.86 15.89 13.64
CA LYS A 529 -7.64 16.36 14.31
C LYS A 529 -7.50 17.88 14.27
N LYS A 530 -7.86 18.54 13.15
CA LYS A 530 -7.81 20.00 12.99
C LYS A 530 -8.90 20.71 13.78
N THR A 531 -10.12 20.15 13.81
CA THR A 531 -11.27 20.74 14.51
C THR A 531 -11.07 20.75 16.03
N ASN A 532 -10.42 19.72 16.58
CA ASN A 532 -10.22 19.65 18.03
C ASN A 532 -8.83 19.11 18.38
N SER A 533 -7.91 20.01 18.67
CA SER A 533 -6.54 19.69 19.06
C SER A 533 -6.42 18.99 20.43
N SER A 534 -7.49 18.96 21.24
CA SER A 534 -7.47 18.27 22.54
C SER A 534 -7.58 16.74 22.42
N ILE A 535 -8.05 16.22 21.27
CA ILE A 535 -8.12 14.79 21.01
C ILE A 535 -6.73 14.26 20.65
N ARG A 536 -6.30 13.23 21.35
CA ARG A 536 -4.99 12.62 21.14
C ARG A 536 -5.05 11.60 19.98
N ILE A 537 -4.81 12.09 18.77
CA ILE A 537 -4.71 11.31 17.54
C ILE A 537 -3.26 11.32 17.05
N ILE A 538 -2.70 10.13 16.87
CA ILE A 538 -1.42 9.92 16.22
C ILE A 538 -1.70 9.47 14.79
N ASN A 539 -1.32 10.29 13.82
CA ASN A 539 -1.33 9.98 12.39
C ASN A 539 0.11 10.02 11.90
N ASP A 540 0.85 8.97 12.17
CA ASP A 540 2.27 8.85 11.82
C ASP A 540 2.50 7.96 10.59
N SER A 541 1.56 7.08 10.26
CA SER A 541 1.64 6.18 9.11
C SER A 541 1.72 6.95 7.78
N PHE A 542 2.37 6.37 6.78
CA PHE A 542 2.31 6.86 5.40
C PHE A 542 0.91 6.66 4.80
N ASN A 543 0.16 5.67 5.26
CA ASN A 543 -1.24 5.45 4.91
C ASN A 543 -2.15 6.30 5.80
N SER A 544 -2.94 7.17 5.18
CA SER A 544 -3.83 8.10 5.89
C SER A 544 -5.10 7.43 6.46
N ASP A 545 -5.43 6.22 6.02
CA ASP A 545 -6.62 5.46 6.40
C ASP A 545 -6.50 4.75 7.77
N ILE A 546 -5.34 4.86 8.42
CA ILE A 546 -5.08 4.29 9.75
C ILE A 546 -4.55 5.34 10.70
N ILE A 547 -5.14 5.41 11.89
CA ILE A 547 -4.72 6.29 12.98
C ILE A 547 -4.69 5.54 14.31
N ARG A 548 -3.94 6.07 15.27
CA ARG A 548 -4.00 5.66 16.67
C ARG A 548 -4.75 6.72 17.46
N LEU A 549 -5.74 6.29 18.23
CA LEU A 549 -6.63 7.14 19.03
C LEU A 549 -6.53 6.73 20.51
N LYS A 550 -6.44 7.68 21.41
CA LYS A 550 -6.52 7.39 22.83
C LYS A 550 -7.93 6.92 23.21
N SER A 551 -8.04 5.82 23.95
CA SER A 551 -9.33 5.20 24.29
C SER A 551 -10.30 6.14 25.02
N GLU A 552 -9.76 7.07 25.84
CA GLU A 552 -10.53 8.08 26.56
C GLU A 552 -11.23 9.07 25.61
N ASP A 553 -10.63 9.34 24.45
CA ASP A 553 -11.14 10.31 23.47
C ASP A 553 -12.12 9.69 22.47
N ARG A 554 -12.42 8.38 22.59
CA ARG A 554 -13.23 7.61 21.63
C ARG A 554 -14.59 8.25 21.34
N THR A 555 -15.36 8.62 22.36
CA THR A 555 -16.72 9.16 22.19
C THR A 555 -16.66 10.49 21.44
N ARG A 556 -15.77 11.40 21.86
CA ARG A 556 -15.57 12.70 21.20
C ARG A 556 -15.14 12.54 19.75
N PHE A 557 -14.26 11.56 19.47
CA PHE A 557 -13.82 11.25 18.12
C PHE A 557 -14.97 10.80 17.23
N ILE A 558 -15.85 9.91 17.72
CA ILE A 558 -17.00 9.40 16.98
C ILE A 558 -17.96 10.55 16.63
N ASP A 559 -18.25 11.45 17.57
CA ASP A 559 -19.15 12.59 17.36
C ASP A 559 -18.60 13.55 16.31
N LEU A 560 -17.30 13.93 16.40
CA LEU A 560 -16.66 14.80 15.42
C LEU A 560 -16.49 14.13 14.05
N LEU A 561 -16.27 12.84 14.01
CA LEU A 561 -16.14 12.11 12.75
C LEU A 561 -17.46 12.08 11.98
N GLN A 562 -18.59 12.02 12.67
CA GLN A 562 -19.91 12.14 12.04
C GLN A 562 -20.04 13.47 11.30
N HIS A 563 -19.70 14.60 11.94
CA HIS A 563 -19.72 15.90 11.30
C HIS A 563 -18.70 16.02 10.15
N ALA A 564 -17.52 15.38 10.30
CA ALA A 564 -16.49 15.41 9.25
C ALA A 564 -16.92 14.71 7.95
N PHE A 565 -17.84 13.75 8.01
CA PHE A 565 -18.40 13.08 6.83
C PHE A 565 -19.66 13.76 6.27
N GLU A 566 -20.42 14.50 7.09
CA GLU A 566 -21.63 15.18 6.63
C GLU A 566 -21.31 16.38 5.75
N GLY A 567 -20.10 16.92 5.84
CA GLY A 567 -19.59 18.03 5.01
C GLY A 567 -20.31 19.34 5.30
N ASP A 568 -19.61 20.45 5.27
CA ASP A 568 -20.22 21.79 5.29
C ASP A 568 -20.96 22.07 3.98
#